data_b5e7ab16405e338e01ac30207dad9536
#
_entry.id   b5e7ab16405e338e01ac30207dad9536
#
_cell.length_a   1.000
_cell.length_b   1.000
_cell.length_c   1.000
_cell.angle_alpha   90.00
_cell.angle_beta   90.00
_cell.angle_gamma   90.00
#
_symmetry.space_group_name_H-M   'P 1'
#
loop_
_entity.id
_entity.type
_entity.pdbx_description
1 polymer ?
#
loop_
_entity_poly.entity_id
_entity_poly.type
_entity_poly.pdbx_seq_one_letter_code
_entity_poly.pdbx_strand_id
1 'polypeptide(L)'
;MSYNWNTRTELLLGADRMERLAHSHVLVVGLGGVGAYAAEQICRAGIGHMTIVDADTVNESNINRQLPALHSTLGMPKAEVVARRLLDINPRLKLNVLNEFLRDERTEEVLSATRYDFVVDAIDSLSPKVFLLYHAYQRNIPVVSSMGAGAKMDPSQVRIADISKTCNCALAKAVRKRLRGLGVNKGIPVVFSTEIANPDAVVEVEGEQCKRTTTGTVSYMPAIFGCYLASYVINPVSYTHLRAHETVLDLV
;
A
#
# COMPACT_ATOMS: atom_id res chain seq x y z
N MET A 1 -26.81 -10.10 21.76
CA MET A 1 -25.59 -10.17 20.92
C MET A 1 -24.48 -9.43 21.65
N SER A 2 -23.36 -10.06 21.93
CA SER A 2 -22.18 -9.34 22.46
C SER A 2 -21.54 -8.61 21.28
N TYR A 3 -21.59 -7.30 21.30
CA TYR A 3 -20.88 -6.49 20.31
C TYR A 3 -19.38 -6.60 20.56
N ASN A 4 -18.63 -7.01 19.53
CA ASN A 4 -17.17 -6.95 19.52
C ASN A 4 -16.69 -5.83 18.58
N TRP A 5 -15.39 -5.57 18.54
CA TRP A 5 -14.83 -4.43 17.80
C TRP A 5 -15.07 -4.49 16.28
N ASN A 6 -15.28 -5.66 15.68
CA ASN A 6 -15.48 -5.86 14.23
C ASN A 6 -16.95 -6.16 13.85
N THR A 7 -17.89 -6.11 14.79
CA THR A 7 -19.33 -6.42 14.56
C THR A 7 -19.91 -5.64 13.38
N ARG A 8 -19.56 -4.36 13.23
CA ARG A 8 -20.08 -3.55 12.11
C ARG A 8 -19.54 -4.00 10.75
N THR A 9 -18.30 -4.46 10.70
CA THR A 9 -17.70 -5.03 9.48
C THR A 9 -18.37 -6.36 9.16
N GLU A 10 -18.62 -7.21 10.15
CA GLU A 10 -19.30 -8.49 9.99
C GLU A 10 -20.75 -8.32 9.51
N LEU A 11 -21.50 -7.33 10.03
CA LEU A 11 -22.84 -7.01 9.55
C LEU A 11 -22.87 -6.63 8.06
N LEU A 12 -21.80 -5.99 7.55
CA LEU A 12 -21.69 -5.58 6.17
C LEU A 12 -21.18 -6.69 5.25
N LEU A 13 -20.17 -7.43 5.69
CA LEU A 13 -19.49 -8.44 4.88
C LEU A 13 -20.09 -9.84 5.02
N GLY A 14 -20.69 -10.15 6.17
CA GLY A 14 -21.13 -11.48 6.55
C GLY A 14 -20.02 -12.35 7.15
N ALA A 15 -20.40 -13.39 7.89
CA ALA A 15 -19.48 -14.25 8.63
C ALA A 15 -18.45 -14.94 7.73
N ASP A 16 -18.88 -15.47 6.57
CA ASP A 16 -18.00 -16.20 5.64
C ASP A 16 -16.83 -15.34 5.11
N ARG A 17 -17.09 -14.05 4.84
CA ARG A 17 -16.05 -13.13 4.39
C ARG A 17 -15.12 -12.73 5.53
N MET A 18 -15.66 -12.55 6.72
CA MET A 18 -14.87 -12.30 7.92
C MET A 18 -13.92 -13.47 8.22
N GLU A 19 -14.40 -14.70 8.06
CA GLU A 19 -13.57 -15.90 8.24
C GLU A 19 -12.44 -15.94 7.21
N ARG A 20 -12.72 -15.63 5.93
CA ARG A 20 -11.67 -15.53 4.90
C ARG A 20 -10.63 -14.47 5.23
N LEU A 21 -11.06 -13.28 5.63
CA LEU A 21 -10.13 -12.21 6.06
C LEU A 21 -9.26 -12.68 7.24
N ALA A 22 -9.85 -13.36 8.22
CA ALA A 22 -9.13 -13.88 9.39
C ALA A 22 -8.07 -14.95 9.04
N HIS A 23 -8.21 -15.63 7.91
CA HIS A 23 -7.24 -16.62 7.44
C HIS A 23 -6.26 -16.09 6.38
N SER A 24 -6.44 -14.88 5.90
CA SER A 24 -5.63 -14.30 4.83
C SER A 24 -4.39 -13.59 5.36
N HIS A 25 -3.33 -13.61 4.55
CA HIS A 25 -2.04 -12.98 4.84
C HIS A 25 -1.74 -11.88 3.82
N VAL A 26 -1.59 -10.65 4.28
CA VAL A 26 -1.26 -9.47 3.47
C VAL A 26 0.15 -8.97 3.77
N LEU A 27 0.94 -8.75 2.72
CA LEU A 27 2.22 -8.05 2.80
C LEU A 27 2.01 -6.56 2.47
N VAL A 28 2.44 -5.66 3.34
CA VAL A 28 2.42 -4.21 3.11
C VAL A 28 3.85 -3.68 3.12
N VAL A 29 4.30 -3.11 2.00
CA VAL A 29 5.66 -2.58 1.85
C VAL A 29 5.64 -1.06 1.70
N GLY A 30 6.32 -0.37 2.61
CA GLY A 30 6.29 1.07 2.80
C GLY A 30 5.19 1.49 3.78
N LEU A 31 5.59 2.14 4.89
CA LEU A 31 4.68 2.57 5.97
C LEU A 31 4.68 4.10 6.16
N GLY A 32 4.87 4.81 5.07
CA GLY A 32 4.76 6.26 5.01
C GLY A 32 3.30 6.75 5.01
N GLY A 33 3.06 7.88 4.32
CA GLY A 33 1.75 8.53 4.26
C GLY A 33 0.64 7.71 3.59
N VAL A 34 0.97 6.71 2.80
CA VAL A 34 0.00 5.84 2.11
C VAL A 34 -0.11 4.48 2.82
N GLY A 35 1.02 3.79 2.97
CA GLY A 35 1.00 2.40 3.41
C GLY A 35 0.59 2.19 4.86
N ALA A 36 0.91 3.14 5.76
CA ALA A 36 0.45 3.05 7.15
C ALA A 36 -1.07 3.14 7.26
N TYR A 37 -1.71 4.01 6.46
CA TYR A 37 -3.18 4.06 6.38
C TYR A 37 -3.75 2.78 5.76
N ALA A 38 -3.14 2.26 4.69
CA ALA A 38 -3.57 0.99 4.10
C ALA A 38 -3.50 -0.16 5.11
N ALA A 39 -2.37 -0.32 5.81
CA ALA A 39 -2.18 -1.34 6.83
C ALA A 39 -3.22 -1.24 7.96
N GLU A 40 -3.50 -0.02 8.45
CA GLU A 40 -4.51 0.19 9.47
C GLU A 40 -5.91 -0.20 9.00
N GLN A 41 -6.34 0.25 7.81
CA GLN A 41 -7.68 -0.08 7.31
C GLN A 41 -7.85 -1.58 7.06
N ILE A 42 -6.82 -2.27 6.55
CA ILE A 42 -6.82 -3.72 6.35
C ILE A 42 -6.89 -4.43 7.72
N CYS A 43 -6.14 -3.97 8.72
CA CYS A 43 -6.20 -4.50 10.08
C CYS A 43 -7.61 -4.34 10.69
N ARG A 44 -8.22 -3.13 10.55
CA ARG A 44 -9.58 -2.84 11.02
C ARG A 44 -10.66 -3.66 10.32
N ALA A 45 -10.41 -4.14 9.12
CA ALA A 45 -11.31 -5.05 8.41
C ALA A 45 -11.26 -6.49 8.94
N GLY A 46 -10.32 -6.82 9.83
CA GLY A 46 -10.23 -8.14 10.46
C GLY A 46 -9.28 -9.11 9.79
N ILE A 47 -8.28 -8.62 9.02
CA ILE A 47 -7.22 -9.48 8.49
C ILE A 47 -6.53 -10.25 9.63
N GLY A 48 -6.27 -11.54 9.43
CA GLY A 48 -5.68 -12.36 10.48
C GLY A 48 -4.16 -12.41 10.47
N HIS A 49 -3.53 -12.23 9.31
CA HIS A 49 -2.08 -12.24 9.19
C HIS A 49 -1.61 -11.04 8.37
N MET A 50 -0.56 -10.38 8.83
CA MET A 50 0.06 -9.26 8.10
C MET A 50 1.58 -9.30 8.26
N THR A 51 2.30 -9.03 7.18
CA THR A 51 3.72 -8.67 7.21
C THR A 51 3.83 -7.21 6.80
N ILE A 52 4.51 -6.40 7.60
CA ILE A 52 4.77 -4.99 7.32
C ILE A 52 6.26 -4.75 7.18
N VAL A 53 6.64 -3.91 6.21
CA VAL A 53 8.04 -3.64 5.88
C VAL A 53 8.27 -2.15 5.71
N ASP A 54 9.21 -1.59 6.45
CA ASP A 54 9.72 -0.23 6.27
C ASP A 54 11.08 -0.10 6.96
N ALA A 55 12.05 0.57 6.35
CA ALA A 55 13.39 0.77 6.90
C ALA A 55 13.57 2.13 7.60
N ASP A 56 12.63 3.05 7.42
CA ASP A 56 12.78 4.42 7.86
C ASP A 56 12.46 4.60 9.34
N THR A 57 13.00 5.66 9.90
CA THR A 57 12.57 6.23 11.18
C THR A 57 11.58 7.38 10.97
N VAL A 58 10.82 7.68 12.00
CA VAL A 58 9.89 8.83 12.01
C VAL A 58 10.69 10.12 12.09
N ASN A 59 10.45 11.03 11.14
CA ASN A 59 11.06 12.35 11.08
C ASN A 59 10.00 13.45 11.25
N GLU A 60 10.40 14.62 11.72
CA GLU A 60 9.51 15.77 11.93
C GLU A 60 8.78 16.17 10.64
N SER A 61 9.45 16.12 9.48
CA SER A 61 8.87 16.40 8.17
C SER A 61 7.77 15.41 7.74
N ASN A 62 7.58 14.33 8.48
CA ASN A 62 6.53 13.34 8.22
C ASN A 62 5.20 13.66 8.91
N ILE A 63 5.24 14.50 9.96
CA ILE A 63 4.10 14.76 10.86
C ILE A 63 2.88 15.28 10.09
N ASN A 64 3.11 16.04 9.04
CA ASN A 64 2.02 16.64 8.28
C ASN A 64 1.11 15.62 7.54
N ARG A 65 1.58 14.35 7.34
CA ARG A 65 0.84 13.40 6.50
C ARG A 65 1.01 11.92 6.82
N GLN A 66 1.95 11.53 7.66
CA GLN A 66 2.21 10.12 7.96
C GLN A 66 1.59 9.70 9.29
N LEU A 67 0.76 8.66 9.27
CA LEU A 67 0.06 8.13 10.44
C LEU A 67 0.99 7.83 11.64
N PRO A 68 2.18 7.21 11.46
CA PRO A 68 3.09 6.92 12.57
C PRO A 68 3.79 8.16 13.14
N ALA A 69 3.74 9.30 12.44
CA ALA A 69 4.54 10.47 12.78
C ALA A 69 3.81 11.39 13.76
N LEU A 70 4.23 11.33 15.00
CA LEU A 70 3.81 12.18 16.12
C LEU A 70 5.07 12.73 16.81
N HIS A 71 4.96 13.82 17.56
CA HIS A 71 6.08 14.32 18.36
C HIS A 71 6.62 13.25 19.32
N SER A 72 5.75 12.40 19.87
CA SER A 72 6.13 11.31 20.78
C SER A 72 6.79 10.11 20.10
N THR A 73 6.77 10.03 18.76
CA THR A 73 7.36 8.91 18.01
C THR A 73 8.58 9.30 17.18
N LEU A 74 9.04 10.57 17.26
CA LEU A 74 10.23 11.04 16.54
C LEU A 74 11.44 10.14 16.83
N GLY A 75 12.18 9.77 15.77
CA GLY A 75 13.34 8.90 15.84
C GLY A 75 13.04 7.40 15.97
N MET A 76 11.78 7.00 16.20
CA MET A 76 11.42 5.57 16.29
C MET A 76 11.31 4.94 14.90
N PRO A 77 11.65 3.64 14.74
CA PRO A 77 11.40 2.92 13.49
C PRO A 77 9.91 2.91 13.13
N LYS A 78 9.58 3.29 11.89
CA LYS A 78 8.18 3.36 11.44
C LYS A 78 7.47 2.03 11.56
N ALA A 79 8.15 0.93 11.19
CA ALA A 79 7.60 -0.42 11.27
C ALA A 79 7.16 -0.78 12.70
N GLU A 80 7.95 -0.41 13.73
CA GLU A 80 7.61 -0.67 15.13
C GLU A 80 6.44 0.19 15.63
N VAL A 81 6.41 1.48 15.25
CA VAL A 81 5.31 2.37 15.63
C VAL A 81 3.99 1.88 15.05
N VAL A 82 3.99 1.51 13.76
CA VAL A 82 2.82 0.96 13.10
C VAL A 82 2.43 -0.38 13.71
N ALA A 83 3.39 -1.26 14.00
CA ALA A 83 3.12 -2.56 14.62
C ALA A 83 2.38 -2.44 15.95
N ARG A 84 2.84 -1.57 16.86
CA ARG A 84 2.17 -1.33 18.15
C ARG A 84 0.71 -0.89 17.95
N ARG A 85 0.48 0.01 16.99
CA ARG A 85 -0.86 0.50 16.67
C ARG A 85 -1.75 -0.60 16.08
N LEU A 86 -1.25 -1.42 15.18
CA LEU A 86 -2.01 -2.54 14.60
C LEU A 86 -2.40 -3.59 15.64
N LEU A 87 -1.48 -3.92 16.56
CA LEU A 87 -1.75 -4.88 17.66
C LEU A 87 -2.70 -4.31 18.71
N ASP A 88 -2.72 -2.99 18.92
CA ASP A 88 -3.71 -2.34 19.79
C ASP A 88 -5.12 -2.33 19.16
N ILE A 89 -5.20 -2.24 17.82
CA ILE A 89 -6.46 -2.37 17.08
C ILE A 89 -6.96 -3.82 17.07
N ASN A 90 -6.08 -4.76 16.71
CA ASN A 90 -6.39 -6.19 16.63
C ASN A 90 -5.35 -7.02 17.39
N PRO A 91 -5.55 -7.30 18.69
CA PRO A 91 -4.61 -8.08 19.48
C PRO A 91 -4.40 -9.54 19.02
N ARG A 92 -5.27 -10.03 18.13
CA ARG A 92 -5.17 -11.39 17.56
C ARG A 92 -4.46 -11.42 16.21
N LEU A 93 -4.06 -10.27 15.68
CA LEU A 93 -3.32 -10.18 14.42
C LEU A 93 -1.96 -10.89 14.56
N LYS A 94 -1.72 -11.86 13.69
CA LYS A 94 -0.38 -12.44 13.53
C LYS A 94 0.45 -11.51 12.67
N LEU A 95 1.28 -10.72 13.33
CA LEU A 95 2.04 -9.65 12.69
C LEU A 95 3.52 -10.01 12.62
N ASN A 96 4.07 -9.98 11.39
CA ASN A 96 5.51 -10.03 11.14
C ASN A 96 6.00 -8.62 10.79
N VAL A 97 7.07 -8.17 11.46
CA VAL A 97 7.60 -6.80 11.34
C VAL A 97 9.01 -6.87 10.79
N LEU A 98 9.23 -6.29 9.62
CA LEU A 98 10.52 -6.22 8.97
C LEU A 98 10.99 -4.76 8.91
N ASN A 99 11.94 -4.43 9.77
CA ASN A 99 12.56 -3.09 9.81
C ASN A 99 13.76 -3.06 8.87
N GLU A 100 13.50 -3.14 7.58
CA GLU A 100 14.52 -3.27 6.54
C GLU A 100 14.07 -2.67 5.21
N PHE A 101 15.04 -2.42 4.34
CA PHE A 101 14.82 -1.92 2.99
C PHE A 101 14.74 -3.09 2.02
N LEU A 102 13.59 -3.28 1.36
CA LEU A 102 13.44 -4.31 0.34
C LEU A 102 14.04 -3.86 -0.98
N ARG A 103 15.06 -4.58 -1.44
CA ARG A 103 15.68 -4.42 -2.75
C ARG A 103 16.30 -5.73 -3.20
N ASP A 104 16.46 -5.88 -4.51
CA ASP A 104 17.15 -6.98 -5.15
C ASP A 104 16.69 -8.38 -4.64
N GLU A 105 17.60 -9.25 -4.33
CA GLU A 105 17.35 -10.61 -3.85
C GLU A 105 16.49 -10.65 -2.58
N ARG A 106 16.62 -9.65 -1.70
CA ARG A 106 15.81 -9.61 -0.46
C ARG A 106 14.32 -9.50 -0.74
N THR A 107 13.94 -8.83 -1.82
CA THR A 107 12.54 -8.78 -2.25
C THR A 107 12.01 -10.17 -2.60
N GLU A 108 12.82 -10.97 -3.30
CA GLU A 108 12.44 -12.33 -3.67
C GLU A 108 12.36 -13.25 -2.45
N GLU A 109 13.30 -13.15 -1.52
CA GLU A 109 13.30 -13.91 -0.26
C GLU A 109 12.02 -13.64 0.53
N VAL A 110 11.65 -12.38 0.73
CA VAL A 110 10.44 -12.00 1.46
C VAL A 110 9.19 -12.53 0.75
N LEU A 111 9.09 -12.38 -0.58
CA LEU A 111 7.95 -12.89 -1.35
C LEU A 111 7.85 -14.43 -1.35
N SER A 112 8.95 -15.12 -1.07
CA SER A 112 9.03 -16.59 -1.03
C SER A 112 8.96 -17.16 0.39
N ALA A 113 9.14 -16.34 1.42
CA ALA A 113 9.20 -16.77 2.83
C ALA A 113 7.90 -17.40 3.33
N THR A 114 6.78 -17.00 2.76
CA THR A 114 5.45 -17.51 3.08
C THR A 114 4.49 -17.27 1.91
N ARG A 115 3.31 -17.90 1.97
CA ARG A 115 2.24 -17.61 1.03
C ARG A 115 1.55 -16.31 1.43
N TYR A 116 1.58 -15.33 0.55
CA TYR A 116 0.78 -14.11 0.66
C TYR A 116 -0.46 -14.21 -0.23
N ASP A 117 -1.60 -13.85 0.31
CA ASP A 117 -2.85 -13.75 -0.45
C ASP A 117 -2.93 -12.42 -1.19
N PHE A 118 -2.21 -11.41 -0.70
CA PHE A 118 -2.15 -10.09 -1.34
C PHE A 118 -0.88 -9.32 -0.97
N VAL A 119 -0.40 -8.49 -1.92
CA VAL A 119 0.71 -7.54 -1.71
C VAL A 119 0.23 -6.12 -1.92
N VAL A 120 0.52 -5.24 -0.98
CA VAL A 120 0.29 -3.79 -1.05
C VAL A 120 1.64 -3.10 -1.20
N ASP A 121 1.85 -2.46 -2.33
CA ASP A 121 3.03 -1.66 -2.61
C ASP A 121 2.75 -0.19 -2.38
N ALA A 122 3.36 0.39 -1.35
CA ALA A 122 3.34 1.80 -1.03
C ALA A 122 4.76 2.43 -1.02
N ILE A 123 5.71 1.81 -1.73
CA ILE A 123 7.08 2.31 -1.89
C ILE A 123 7.05 3.57 -2.75
N ASP A 124 7.80 4.59 -2.38
CA ASP A 124 7.91 5.85 -3.13
C ASP A 124 9.14 5.90 -4.06
N SER A 125 10.10 5.00 -3.88
CA SER A 125 11.30 4.90 -4.71
C SER A 125 11.13 3.94 -5.88
N LEU A 126 11.65 4.33 -7.05
CA LEU A 126 11.33 3.68 -8.33
C LEU A 126 11.85 2.25 -8.45
N SER A 127 13.13 2.01 -8.13
CA SER A 127 13.73 0.69 -8.36
C SER A 127 13.15 -0.40 -7.47
N PRO A 128 13.08 -0.24 -6.12
CA PRO A 128 12.47 -1.23 -5.25
C PRO A 128 11.00 -1.51 -5.59
N LYS A 129 10.23 -0.44 -5.92
CA LYS A 129 8.84 -0.58 -6.37
C LYS A 129 8.72 -1.47 -7.61
N VAL A 130 9.52 -1.20 -8.65
CA VAL A 130 9.48 -1.99 -9.90
C VAL A 130 9.86 -3.44 -9.64
N PHE A 131 10.87 -3.71 -8.82
CA PHE A 131 11.28 -5.07 -8.43
C PHE A 131 10.16 -5.80 -7.69
N LEU A 132 9.57 -5.17 -6.69
CA LEU A 132 8.45 -5.77 -5.93
C LEU A 132 7.29 -6.13 -6.85
N LEU A 133 6.86 -5.19 -7.70
CA LEU A 133 5.75 -5.40 -8.63
C LEU A 133 6.05 -6.51 -9.66
N TYR A 134 7.26 -6.52 -10.21
CA TYR A 134 7.69 -7.54 -11.16
C TYR A 134 7.70 -8.93 -10.56
N HIS A 135 8.32 -9.11 -9.39
CA HIS A 135 8.41 -10.41 -8.73
C HIS A 135 7.06 -10.91 -8.20
N ALA A 136 6.19 -10.03 -7.70
CA ALA A 136 4.82 -10.39 -7.34
C ALA A 136 4.03 -10.85 -8.57
N TYR A 137 4.14 -10.12 -9.70
CA TYR A 137 3.50 -10.47 -10.96
C TYR A 137 3.98 -11.82 -11.49
N GLN A 138 5.29 -12.08 -11.53
CA GLN A 138 5.86 -13.36 -11.99
C GLN A 138 5.43 -14.56 -11.13
N ARG A 139 5.17 -14.33 -9.86
CA ARG A 139 4.70 -15.36 -8.92
C ARG A 139 3.18 -15.50 -8.87
N ASN A 140 2.45 -14.73 -9.69
CA ASN A 140 0.99 -14.66 -9.67
C ASN A 140 0.43 -14.32 -8.26
N ILE A 141 1.16 -13.54 -7.47
CA ILE A 141 0.67 -13.01 -6.20
C ILE A 141 -0.15 -11.75 -6.50
N PRO A 142 -1.42 -11.68 -6.09
CA PRO A 142 -2.23 -10.47 -6.27
C PRO A 142 -1.54 -9.25 -5.63
N VAL A 143 -1.42 -8.17 -6.39
CA VAL A 143 -0.73 -6.96 -5.93
C VAL A 143 -1.52 -5.71 -6.32
N VAL A 144 -1.51 -4.71 -5.45
CA VAL A 144 -1.96 -3.35 -5.75
C VAL A 144 -0.89 -2.35 -5.36
N SER A 145 -0.69 -1.32 -6.17
CA SER A 145 0.39 -0.34 -5.96
C SER A 145 -0.13 1.08 -5.87
N SER A 146 0.44 1.87 -4.97
CA SER A 146 0.23 3.32 -4.95
C SER A 146 1.15 4.03 -5.93
N MET A 147 0.59 4.92 -6.73
CA MET A 147 1.37 5.89 -7.49
C MET A 147 1.59 7.17 -6.67
N GLY A 148 2.11 8.23 -7.27
CA GLY A 148 2.42 9.47 -6.57
C GLY A 148 1.17 10.21 -6.10
N ALA A 149 1.08 10.46 -4.79
CA ALA A 149 0.01 11.23 -4.14
C ALA A 149 0.38 12.71 -3.93
N GLY A 150 1.64 13.09 -4.13
CA GLY A 150 2.11 14.46 -3.94
C GLY A 150 1.75 15.40 -5.08
N ALA A 151 1.81 16.72 -4.81
CA ALA A 151 1.45 17.81 -5.71
C ALA A 151 -0.01 17.78 -6.20
N LYS A 152 -0.92 17.21 -5.41
CA LYS A 152 -2.33 16.99 -5.72
C LYS A 152 -3.20 17.32 -4.53
N MET A 153 -4.42 17.81 -4.79
CA MET A 153 -5.35 18.30 -3.77
C MET A 153 -6.77 17.79 -3.94
N ASP A 154 -7.16 17.33 -5.14
CA ASP A 154 -8.53 16.91 -5.43
C ASP A 154 -8.72 15.40 -5.20
N PRO A 155 -9.34 14.99 -4.07
CA PRO A 155 -9.58 13.59 -3.77
C PRO A 155 -10.60 12.94 -4.72
N SER A 156 -11.47 13.72 -5.36
CA SER A 156 -12.48 13.20 -6.30
C SER A 156 -11.87 12.64 -7.58
N GLN A 157 -10.60 12.96 -7.86
CA GLN A 157 -9.84 12.48 -9.00
C GLN A 157 -9.01 11.23 -8.72
N VAL A 158 -9.03 10.71 -7.49
CA VAL A 158 -8.36 9.45 -7.16
C VAL A 158 -9.10 8.28 -7.80
N ARG A 159 -8.37 7.39 -8.45
CA ARG A 159 -8.90 6.24 -9.20
C ARG A 159 -8.08 4.99 -8.94
N ILE A 160 -8.73 3.83 -9.12
CA ILE A 160 -8.05 2.55 -9.28
C ILE A 160 -8.16 2.17 -10.76
N ALA A 161 -7.04 1.84 -11.39
CA ALA A 161 -7.02 1.31 -12.74
C ALA A 161 -5.76 0.47 -12.97
N ASP A 162 -5.71 -0.23 -14.08
CA ASP A 162 -4.48 -0.89 -14.53
C ASP A 162 -3.38 0.13 -14.76
N ILE A 163 -2.13 -0.22 -14.43
CA ILE A 163 -0.95 0.65 -14.60
C ILE A 163 -0.83 1.20 -16.04
N SER A 164 -1.28 0.45 -17.05
CA SER A 164 -1.25 0.86 -18.45
C SER A 164 -2.18 2.04 -18.76
N LYS A 165 -3.24 2.23 -17.95
CA LYS A 165 -4.25 3.27 -18.12
C LYS A 165 -3.97 4.56 -17.31
N THR A 166 -2.86 4.63 -16.58
CA THR A 166 -2.54 5.79 -15.74
C THR A 166 -2.10 7.01 -16.56
N CYS A 167 -2.45 8.20 -16.08
CA CYS A 167 -2.07 9.50 -16.65
C CYS A 167 -1.59 10.46 -15.53
N ASN A 168 -1.07 11.61 -15.91
CA ASN A 168 -0.75 12.75 -15.04
C ASN A 168 0.06 12.40 -13.77
N CYS A 169 0.91 11.36 -13.83
CA CYS A 169 1.77 10.95 -12.73
C CYS A 169 3.15 10.54 -13.24
N ALA A 170 4.18 11.28 -12.85
CA ALA A 170 5.56 11.03 -13.25
C ALA A 170 6.07 9.66 -12.77
N LEU A 171 5.75 9.29 -11.51
CA LEU A 171 6.11 7.98 -10.95
C LEU A 171 5.46 6.84 -11.75
N ALA A 172 4.14 6.93 -12.04
CA ALA A 172 3.46 5.92 -12.84
C ALA A 172 4.06 5.78 -14.25
N LYS A 173 4.43 6.90 -14.88
CA LYS A 173 5.11 6.89 -16.19
C LYS A 173 6.46 6.16 -16.13
N ALA A 174 7.24 6.39 -15.08
CA ALA A 174 8.54 5.75 -14.89
C ALA A 174 8.40 4.25 -14.59
N VAL A 175 7.46 3.88 -13.71
CA VAL A 175 7.16 2.48 -13.38
C VAL A 175 6.71 1.72 -14.64
N ARG A 176 5.73 2.25 -15.40
CA ARG A 176 5.29 1.64 -16.66
C ARG A 176 6.45 1.41 -17.64
N LYS A 177 7.32 2.42 -17.81
CA LYS A 177 8.46 2.30 -18.73
C LYS A 177 9.37 1.13 -18.33
N ARG A 178 9.69 1.00 -17.03
CA ARG A 178 10.56 -0.07 -16.55
C ARG A 178 9.90 -1.45 -16.60
N LEU A 179 8.63 -1.56 -16.19
CA LEU A 179 7.88 -2.81 -16.26
C LEU A 179 7.74 -3.32 -17.69
N ARG A 180 7.53 -2.43 -18.68
CA ARG A 180 7.55 -2.80 -20.11
C ARG A 180 8.89 -3.36 -20.55
N GLY A 181 10.00 -2.80 -20.09
CA GLY A 181 11.34 -3.33 -20.33
C GLY A 181 11.56 -4.74 -19.75
N LEU A 182 10.76 -5.14 -18.76
CA LEU A 182 10.74 -6.46 -18.15
C LEU A 182 9.62 -7.38 -18.71
N GLY A 183 8.94 -6.96 -19.80
CA GLY A 183 7.87 -7.73 -20.43
C GLY A 183 6.48 -7.58 -19.79
N VAL A 184 6.32 -6.75 -18.75
CA VAL A 184 5.03 -6.52 -18.09
C VAL A 184 4.38 -5.25 -18.63
N ASN A 185 3.30 -5.41 -19.41
CA ASN A 185 2.61 -4.30 -20.07
C ASN A 185 1.30 -3.90 -19.38
N LYS A 186 0.65 -4.83 -18.68
CA LYS A 186 -0.66 -4.68 -18.02
C LYS A 186 -0.81 -5.73 -16.91
N GLY A 187 -1.91 -5.67 -16.17
CA GLY A 187 -2.24 -6.67 -15.14
C GLY A 187 -1.85 -6.24 -13.72
N ILE A 188 -1.39 -5.00 -13.53
CA ILE A 188 -1.06 -4.47 -12.20
C ILE A 188 -2.03 -3.32 -11.88
N PRO A 189 -3.00 -3.52 -10.99
CA PRO A 189 -3.87 -2.47 -10.49
C PRO A 189 -3.09 -1.45 -9.66
N VAL A 190 -3.40 -0.17 -9.87
CA VAL A 190 -2.74 0.91 -9.15
C VAL A 190 -3.73 1.99 -8.71
N VAL A 191 -3.45 2.59 -7.55
CA VAL A 191 -4.12 3.81 -7.10
C VAL A 191 -3.34 5.00 -7.61
N PHE A 192 -4.01 5.90 -8.33
CA PHE A 192 -3.43 7.12 -8.88
C PHE A 192 -4.49 8.23 -8.92
N SER A 193 -4.09 9.48 -9.18
CA SER A 193 -5.02 10.57 -9.43
C SER A 193 -4.88 11.06 -10.86
N THR A 194 -5.99 11.38 -11.50
CA THR A 194 -6.05 12.01 -12.83
C THR A 194 -5.74 13.51 -12.80
N GLU A 195 -5.68 14.11 -11.61
CA GLU A 195 -5.30 15.50 -11.41
C GLU A 195 -3.90 15.78 -11.97
N ILE A 196 -3.74 16.93 -12.63
CA ILE A 196 -2.42 17.38 -13.08
C ILE A 196 -1.65 17.87 -11.85
N ALA A 197 -0.46 17.31 -11.63
CA ALA A 197 0.38 17.71 -10.51
C ALA A 197 0.75 19.21 -10.63
N ASN A 198 0.65 19.94 -9.50
CA ASN A 198 1.11 21.33 -9.46
C ASN A 198 2.65 21.36 -9.58
N PRO A 199 3.22 21.94 -10.66
CA PRO A 199 4.66 21.98 -10.87
C PRO A 199 5.39 22.79 -9.79
N ASP A 200 4.76 23.83 -9.23
CA ASP A 200 5.35 24.70 -8.20
C ASP A 200 5.51 23.97 -6.84
N ALA A 201 4.83 22.84 -6.67
CA ALA A 201 4.94 22.00 -5.48
C ALA A 201 6.05 20.95 -5.56
N VAL A 202 6.89 20.97 -6.60
CA VAL A 202 7.99 20.01 -6.80
C VAL A 202 9.31 20.76 -6.71
N VAL A 203 10.14 20.41 -5.70
CA VAL A 203 11.43 21.05 -5.46
C VAL A 203 12.53 20.01 -5.65
N GLU A 204 13.60 20.36 -6.37
CA GLU A 204 14.80 19.54 -6.47
C GLU A 204 15.55 19.54 -5.12
N VAL A 205 16.00 18.36 -4.68
CA VAL A 205 16.74 18.19 -3.43
C VAL A 205 18.07 17.49 -3.74
N GLU A 206 19.16 18.09 -3.29
CA GLU A 206 20.49 17.48 -3.34
C GLU A 206 20.74 16.71 -2.04
N GLY A 207 21.28 15.48 -2.15
CA GLY A 207 21.83 14.72 -1.01
C GLY A 207 20.96 13.62 -0.41
N GLU A 208 19.71 13.40 -0.82
CA GLU A 208 18.92 12.24 -0.39
C GLU A 208 19.21 11.01 -1.26
N GLN A 209 19.51 9.87 -0.61
CA GLN A 209 19.65 8.59 -1.32
C GLN A 209 18.35 8.23 -2.04
N CYS A 210 18.42 8.02 -3.34
CA CYS A 210 17.32 7.57 -4.20
C CYS A 210 16.18 8.60 -4.48
N LYS A 211 16.25 9.83 -4.00
CA LYS A 211 15.29 10.90 -4.31
C LYS A 211 15.99 12.10 -4.92
N ARG A 212 15.52 12.53 -6.10
CA ARG A 212 15.98 13.75 -6.78
C ARG A 212 15.07 14.94 -6.54
N THR A 213 13.87 14.72 -6.05
CA THR A 213 12.87 15.76 -5.85
C THR A 213 12.05 15.49 -4.61
N THR A 214 11.75 16.55 -3.86
CA THR A 214 10.73 16.55 -2.80
C THR A 214 9.46 17.18 -3.36
N THR A 215 8.31 16.58 -3.03
CA THR A 215 7.01 17.01 -3.53
C THR A 215 6.14 17.45 -2.38
N GLY A 216 5.62 18.66 -2.47
CA GLY A 216 4.62 19.18 -1.53
C GLY A 216 3.42 18.25 -1.45
N THR A 217 2.96 17.96 -0.25
CA THR A 217 1.89 16.97 -0.03
C THR A 217 1.00 17.45 1.11
N VAL A 218 -0.30 17.48 0.87
CA VAL A 218 -1.31 17.77 1.88
C VAL A 218 -1.69 16.49 2.64
N SER A 219 -2.11 16.64 3.89
CA SER A 219 -2.30 15.53 4.84
C SER A 219 -3.21 14.41 4.35
N TYR A 220 -4.36 14.76 3.77
CA TYR A 220 -5.41 13.79 3.42
C TYR A 220 -5.15 12.99 2.13
N MET A 221 -4.39 13.54 1.17
CA MET A 221 -4.22 12.86 -0.13
C MET A 221 -3.54 11.50 0.01
N PRO A 222 -2.40 11.34 0.70
CA PRO A 222 -1.83 10.02 0.91
C PRO A 222 -2.74 9.08 1.70
N ALA A 223 -3.49 9.61 2.69
CA ALA A 223 -4.44 8.82 3.48
C ALA A 223 -5.54 8.23 2.60
N ILE A 224 -6.10 9.02 1.67
CA ILE A 224 -7.10 8.56 0.70
C ILE A 224 -6.52 7.47 -0.21
N PHE A 225 -5.30 7.64 -0.72
CA PHE A 225 -4.64 6.59 -1.48
C PHE A 225 -4.51 5.30 -0.66
N GLY A 226 -4.16 5.39 0.61
CA GLY A 226 -4.11 4.25 1.53
C GLY A 226 -5.48 3.57 1.70
N CYS A 227 -6.56 4.35 1.85
CA CYS A 227 -7.92 3.83 1.92
C CYS A 227 -8.35 3.12 0.62
N TYR A 228 -7.99 3.66 -0.55
CA TYR A 228 -8.24 3.01 -1.84
C TYR A 228 -7.47 1.69 -1.98
N LEU A 229 -6.20 1.64 -1.57
CA LEU A 229 -5.43 0.39 -1.54
C LEU A 229 -6.11 -0.64 -0.64
N ALA A 230 -6.50 -0.25 0.57
CA ALA A 230 -7.18 -1.14 1.51
C ALA A 230 -8.51 -1.66 0.94
N SER A 231 -9.31 -0.81 0.32
CA SER A 231 -10.58 -1.23 -0.30
C SER A 231 -10.36 -2.27 -1.40
N TYR A 232 -9.30 -2.10 -2.21
CA TYR A 232 -8.94 -3.04 -3.27
C TYR A 232 -8.45 -4.39 -2.73
N VAL A 233 -7.86 -4.43 -1.54
CA VAL A 233 -7.44 -5.66 -0.86
C VAL A 233 -8.61 -6.36 -0.18
N ILE A 234 -9.40 -5.62 0.61
CA ILE A 234 -10.49 -6.17 1.41
C ILE A 234 -11.55 -6.83 0.53
N ASN A 235 -11.94 -6.19 -0.59
CA ASN A 235 -12.97 -6.74 -1.46
C ASN A 235 -12.57 -8.08 -2.09
N PRO A 236 -11.47 -8.24 -2.86
CA PRO A 236 -11.08 -9.53 -3.42
C PRO A 236 -10.80 -10.59 -2.36
N VAL A 237 -10.05 -10.26 -1.31
CA VAL A 237 -9.71 -11.22 -0.24
C VAL A 237 -10.96 -11.74 0.45
N SER A 238 -11.97 -10.92 0.66
CA SER A 238 -13.23 -11.35 1.25
C SER A 238 -14.12 -12.15 0.28
N TYR A 239 -13.93 -12.02 -1.04
CA TYR A 239 -14.72 -12.70 -2.09
C TYR A 239 -14.10 -13.98 -2.65
N THR A 240 -12.97 -14.48 -2.15
CA THR A 240 -12.26 -15.61 -2.76
C THR A 240 -13.14 -16.84 -3.02
N HIS A 241 -13.81 -16.82 -4.15
CA HIS A 241 -14.24 -17.92 -5.02
C HIS A 241 -14.70 -17.41 -6.38
N LEU A 242 -14.43 -16.16 -6.75
CA LEU A 242 -14.70 -15.67 -8.08
C LEU A 242 -13.43 -15.73 -8.92
N ARG A 243 -13.34 -16.82 -9.70
CA ARG A 243 -12.57 -17.02 -10.94
C ARG A 243 -11.22 -16.30 -11.07
N ALA A 244 -10.21 -17.08 -11.29
CA ALA A 244 -8.84 -16.67 -11.63
C ALA A 244 -8.72 -15.77 -12.90
N HIS A 245 -9.80 -15.28 -13.50
CA HIS A 245 -9.82 -14.52 -14.76
C HIS A 245 -10.84 -13.39 -14.89
N GLU A 246 -11.68 -13.12 -13.90
CA GLU A 246 -12.53 -11.93 -13.95
C GLU A 246 -11.94 -10.85 -13.02
N THR A 247 -11.23 -9.92 -13.62
CA THR A 247 -10.78 -8.69 -12.95
C THR A 247 -12.00 -7.83 -12.61
N VAL A 248 -12.02 -7.26 -11.40
CA VAL A 248 -13.01 -6.28 -10.89
C VAL A 248 -13.26 -5.08 -11.85
N LEU A 249 -12.59 -5.04 -12.99
CA LEU A 249 -12.71 -4.02 -14.03
C LEU A 249 -13.92 -4.20 -14.95
N ASP A 250 -14.66 -5.32 -14.86
CA ASP A 250 -15.85 -5.59 -15.68
C ASP A 250 -17.18 -5.24 -14.98
N LEU A 251 -17.12 -4.58 -13.80
CA LEU A 251 -18.31 -4.19 -13.03
C LEU A 251 -18.55 -2.66 -13.00
N VAL A 252 -18.06 -1.91 -14.01
CA VAL A 252 -18.46 -0.51 -14.22
C VAL A 252 -18.86 -0.28 -15.66
#